data_51a08ddf7799005f88a9535a8b2ef065
#
_entry.id   51a08ddf7799005f88a9535a8b2ef065
#
_cell.length_a   1.000
_cell.length_b   1.000
_cell.length_c   1.000
_cell.angle_alpha   90.00
_cell.angle_beta   90.00
_cell.angle_gamma   90.00
#
_symmetry.space_group_name_H-M   'P 1'
#
loop_
_entity.id
_entity.type
_entity.pdbx_description
1 polymer ?
#
loop_
_entity_poly.entity_id
_entity_poly.type
_entity_poly.pdbx_seq_one_letter_code
_entity_poly.pdbx_strand_id
1 'polypeptide(L)'
;MNSIPNSTGFTLAGGKIGVLVIHGFTGSPVTIAPWAKYFNQIGYTVSAPCLSGHGTDWQKLNETTWPDWYSSVEQSFIELKKSCDRVFVAGFSMGGSLALRLCQIRGSEVEGLILLNPSIHDRRFILKLTPILKYFIPSIKKGATDIAAPNPPKHSYGRTPLKALDSLRKLWQLAERDLYLIDLPVMVAYSINDHAVDPENSMTVIDNIFSVDIREVVFENSYHNVPLDYDADLLNTESKLFIEDVLSGNLQRGPDFKETDLVDAEFDSIISGLSLDESAPTTYLDELDNFDEVNRFIPPNPRWLKLDQTQRASAAAFIGSAIYLLLYTLTDFEIFGVWPAVLGFLGSIATIIWRTARKNDDLEDGSIL
;
A
#
# COMPACT_ATOMS: atom_id res chain seq x y z
N MET A 1 -2.39 -21.32 20.20
CA MET A 1 -3.07 -20.85 18.97
C MET A 1 -3.89 -19.63 19.37
N ASN A 2 -3.48 -18.43 18.90
CA ASN A 2 -4.21 -17.19 19.21
C ASN A 2 -5.23 -16.93 18.10
N SER A 3 -6.33 -17.69 18.09
CA SER A 3 -7.46 -17.37 17.22
C SER A 3 -8.16 -16.10 17.73
N ILE A 4 -8.53 -15.20 16.82
CA ILE A 4 -9.31 -14.01 17.17
C ILE A 4 -10.76 -14.47 17.38
N PRO A 5 -11.35 -14.27 18.57
CA PRO A 5 -12.75 -14.66 18.81
C PRO A 5 -13.70 -13.88 17.89
N ASN A 6 -14.78 -14.52 17.40
CA ASN A 6 -15.86 -13.92 16.60
C ASN A 6 -15.41 -13.26 15.29
N SER A 7 -14.44 -13.83 14.60
CA SER A 7 -13.84 -13.28 13.38
C SER A 7 -14.57 -13.64 12.08
N THR A 8 -15.76 -14.23 12.14
CA THR A 8 -16.56 -14.58 10.95
C THR A 8 -17.18 -13.32 10.33
N GLY A 9 -17.34 -13.34 8.99
CA GLY A 9 -18.13 -12.35 8.29
C GLY A 9 -19.59 -12.36 8.74
N PHE A 10 -20.26 -11.23 8.57
CA PHE A 10 -21.68 -11.11 8.93
C PHE A 10 -22.42 -10.24 7.90
N THR A 11 -23.73 -10.48 7.79
CA THR A 11 -24.67 -9.64 7.05
C THR A 11 -25.79 -9.25 8.00
N LEU A 12 -26.15 -7.97 8.02
CA LEU A 12 -27.24 -7.40 8.82
C LEU A 12 -28.31 -6.90 7.85
N ALA A 13 -29.51 -7.48 7.93
CA ALA A 13 -30.63 -7.06 7.12
C ALA A 13 -31.13 -5.66 7.52
N GLY A 14 -31.53 -4.86 6.52
CA GLY A 14 -32.07 -3.53 6.68
C GLY A 14 -32.90 -3.14 5.45
N GLY A 15 -32.87 -1.87 5.05
CA GLY A 15 -33.57 -1.34 3.89
C GLY A 15 -32.91 -1.70 2.55
N LYS A 16 -33.32 -0.97 1.51
CA LYS A 16 -32.86 -1.18 0.12
C LYS A 16 -31.53 -0.51 -0.21
N ILE A 17 -30.95 0.23 0.72
CA ILE A 17 -29.60 0.78 0.60
C ILE A 17 -28.66 -0.22 1.25
N GLY A 18 -27.65 -0.67 0.50
CA GLY A 18 -26.62 -1.60 0.95
C GLY A 18 -25.30 -0.91 1.24
N VAL A 19 -24.58 -1.33 2.29
CA VAL A 19 -23.21 -0.90 2.56
C VAL A 19 -22.31 -2.12 2.73
N LEU A 20 -21.34 -2.27 1.85
CA LEU A 20 -20.29 -3.27 1.97
C LEU A 20 -19.13 -2.68 2.77
N VAL A 21 -18.78 -3.26 3.92
CA VAL A 21 -17.72 -2.77 4.79
C VAL A 21 -16.56 -3.76 4.84
N ILE A 22 -15.35 -3.31 4.43
CA ILE A 22 -14.18 -4.17 4.19
C ILE A 22 -13.10 -3.87 5.22
N HIS A 23 -12.66 -4.91 5.96
CA HIS A 23 -11.64 -4.79 7.00
C HIS A 23 -10.20 -4.76 6.45
N GLY A 24 -9.24 -4.36 7.30
CA GLY A 24 -7.82 -4.22 6.97
C GLY A 24 -7.01 -5.52 7.09
N PHE A 25 -5.73 -5.44 6.67
CA PHE A 25 -4.73 -6.50 6.69
C PHE A 25 -4.46 -7.02 8.10
N THR A 26 -4.34 -8.34 8.26
CA THR A 26 -4.20 -9.04 9.55
C THR A 26 -5.34 -8.82 10.54
N GLY A 27 -6.38 -8.09 10.14
CA GLY A 27 -7.60 -7.85 10.91
C GLY A 27 -8.67 -8.89 10.65
N SER A 28 -9.90 -8.55 11.02
CA SER A 28 -11.12 -9.30 10.77
C SER A 28 -12.32 -8.36 10.83
N PRO A 29 -13.54 -8.81 10.49
CA PRO A 29 -14.74 -7.97 10.62
C PRO A 29 -14.95 -7.33 12.00
N VAL A 30 -14.36 -7.88 13.04
CA VAL A 30 -14.45 -7.32 14.40
C VAL A 30 -13.90 -5.90 14.47
N THR A 31 -12.84 -5.60 13.69
CA THR A 31 -12.21 -4.27 13.70
C THR A 31 -13.09 -3.16 13.14
N ILE A 32 -14.01 -3.52 12.25
CA ILE A 32 -14.95 -2.59 11.59
C ILE A 32 -16.40 -2.80 12.04
N ALA A 33 -16.64 -3.70 12.97
CA ALA A 33 -17.99 -4.05 13.41
C ALA A 33 -18.78 -2.89 14.01
N PRO A 34 -18.20 -1.97 14.83
CA PRO A 34 -18.95 -0.80 15.32
C PRO A 34 -19.47 0.06 14.17
N TRP A 35 -18.62 0.38 13.20
CA TRP A 35 -18.95 1.15 12.01
C TRP A 35 -20.02 0.45 11.14
N ALA A 36 -19.85 -0.82 10.85
CA ALA A 36 -20.83 -1.63 10.11
C ALA A 36 -22.20 -1.69 10.83
N LYS A 37 -22.20 -1.88 12.15
CA LYS A 37 -23.44 -1.89 12.94
C LYS A 37 -24.15 -0.54 12.96
N TYR A 38 -23.39 0.57 12.96
CA TYR A 38 -23.99 1.90 12.88
C TYR A 38 -24.80 2.08 11.58
N PHE A 39 -24.26 1.68 10.44
CA PHE A 39 -25.02 1.70 9.17
C PHE A 39 -26.33 0.90 9.26
N ASN A 40 -26.30 -0.26 9.92
CA ASN A 40 -27.51 -1.05 10.09
C ASN A 40 -28.51 -0.39 11.07
N GLN A 41 -28.03 0.22 12.14
CA GLN A 41 -28.89 0.95 13.09
C GLN A 41 -29.64 2.11 12.44
N ILE A 42 -29.08 2.76 11.44
CA ILE A 42 -29.74 3.80 10.66
C ILE A 42 -30.57 3.27 9.48
N GLY A 43 -30.75 1.93 9.39
CA GLY A 43 -31.69 1.28 8.50
C GLY A 43 -31.08 0.70 7.22
N TYR A 44 -29.75 0.68 7.05
CA TYR A 44 -29.13 0.11 5.85
C TYR A 44 -28.89 -1.39 5.99
N THR A 45 -28.93 -2.11 4.87
CA THR A 45 -28.45 -3.50 4.80
C THR A 45 -26.93 -3.49 4.72
N VAL A 46 -26.26 -4.25 5.58
CA VAL A 46 -24.81 -4.23 5.69
C VAL A 46 -24.22 -5.61 5.43
N SER A 47 -23.17 -5.68 4.66
CA SER A 47 -22.32 -6.87 4.53
C SER A 47 -20.90 -6.54 4.95
N ALA A 48 -20.34 -7.36 5.86
CA ALA A 48 -18.97 -7.26 6.34
C ALA A 48 -18.30 -8.64 6.22
N PRO A 49 -17.73 -8.98 5.05
CA PRO A 49 -17.11 -10.28 4.83
C PRO A 49 -15.84 -10.45 5.68
N CYS A 50 -15.58 -11.69 6.13
CA CYS A 50 -14.24 -12.09 6.54
C CYS A 50 -13.45 -12.49 5.30
N LEU A 51 -12.38 -11.76 5.00
CA LEU A 51 -11.58 -12.02 3.82
C LEU A 51 -10.85 -13.36 3.93
N SER A 52 -10.66 -14.03 2.80
CA SER A 52 -9.98 -15.33 2.74
C SER A 52 -8.66 -15.33 3.52
N GLY A 53 -8.43 -16.35 4.34
CA GLY A 53 -7.24 -16.48 5.21
C GLY A 53 -7.19 -15.57 6.43
N HIS A 54 -8.08 -14.57 6.54
CA HIS A 54 -8.19 -13.69 7.71
C HIS A 54 -9.08 -14.30 8.81
N GLY A 55 -9.06 -13.68 9.98
CA GLY A 55 -9.90 -14.09 11.11
C GLY A 55 -9.49 -15.42 11.78
N THR A 56 -8.39 -16.03 11.40
CA THR A 56 -7.87 -17.30 11.92
C THR A 56 -6.51 -17.11 12.58
N ASP A 57 -5.44 -17.44 11.86
CA ASP A 57 -4.05 -17.25 12.26
C ASP A 57 -3.23 -16.71 11.09
N TRP A 58 -2.02 -16.20 11.37
CA TRP A 58 -1.15 -15.63 10.35
C TRP A 58 -0.64 -16.66 9.31
N GLN A 59 -0.60 -17.95 9.67
CA GLN A 59 -0.19 -19.03 8.77
C GLN A 59 -1.22 -19.19 7.65
N LYS A 60 -2.51 -19.22 8.01
CA LYS A 60 -3.62 -19.29 7.05
C LYS A 60 -3.65 -18.08 6.13
N LEU A 61 -3.43 -16.88 6.68
CA LEU A 61 -3.30 -15.68 5.87
C LEU A 61 -2.13 -15.76 4.89
N ASN A 62 -1.02 -16.39 5.29
CA ASN A 62 0.18 -16.56 4.45
C ASN A 62 -0.01 -17.58 3.30
N GLU A 63 -1.10 -18.34 3.31
CA GLU A 63 -1.52 -19.26 2.24
C GLU A 63 -2.39 -18.58 1.19
N THR A 64 -2.90 -17.34 1.45
CA THR A 64 -3.80 -16.60 0.57
C THR A 64 -3.12 -15.39 -0.06
N THR A 65 -3.72 -14.88 -1.11
CA THR A 65 -3.23 -13.76 -1.92
C THR A 65 -4.31 -12.70 -2.11
N TRP A 66 -3.95 -11.52 -2.63
CA TRP A 66 -4.91 -10.45 -2.83
C TRP A 66 -6.09 -10.80 -3.76
N PRO A 67 -5.94 -11.66 -4.80
CA PRO A 67 -7.11 -12.12 -5.59
C PRO A 67 -8.12 -12.92 -4.77
N ASP A 68 -7.66 -13.71 -3.78
CA ASP A 68 -8.56 -14.46 -2.90
C ASP A 68 -9.34 -13.50 -1.99
N TRP A 69 -8.69 -12.44 -1.51
CA TRP A 69 -9.32 -11.39 -0.71
C TRP A 69 -10.32 -10.59 -1.54
N TYR A 70 -9.92 -10.22 -2.75
CA TYR A 70 -10.79 -9.52 -3.70
C TYR A 70 -12.03 -10.37 -4.05
N SER A 71 -11.86 -11.66 -4.30
CA SER A 71 -12.97 -12.58 -4.56
C SER A 71 -13.98 -12.59 -3.40
N SER A 72 -13.51 -12.56 -2.14
CA SER A 72 -14.38 -12.46 -0.96
C SER A 72 -15.19 -11.15 -0.95
N VAL A 73 -14.57 -10.04 -1.34
CA VAL A 73 -15.21 -8.73 -1.46
C VAL A 73 -16.24 -8.72 -2.59
N GLU A 74 -15.84 -9.16 -3.79
CA GLU A 74 -16.68 -9.17 -4.96
C GLU A 74 -17.92 -10.07 -4.80
N GLN A 75 -17.74 -11.25 -4.21
CA GLN A 75 -18.86 -12.13 -3.89
C GLN A 75 -19.86 -11.46 -2.94
N SER A 76 -19.38 -10.83 -1.88
CA SER A 76 -20.21 -10.12 -0.91
C SER A 76 -20.93 -8.91 -1.54
N PHE A 77 -20.29 -8.21 -2.45
CA PHE A 77 -20.87 -7.12 -3.23
C PHE A 77 -22.02 -7.64 -4.11
N ILE A 78 -21.79 -8.71 -4.88
CA ILE A 78 -22.79 -9.32 -5.75
C ILE A 78 -24.00 -9.80 -4.93
N GLU A 79 -23.79 -10.42 -3.78
CA GLU A 79 -24.89 -10.85 -2.90
C GLU A 79 -25.68 -9.65 -2.36
N LEU A 80 -25.01 -8.56 -1.98
CA LEU A 80 -25.65 -7.35 -1.50
C LEU A 80 -26.51 -6.70 -2.61
N LYS A 81 -26.01 -6.65 -3.85
CA LYS A 81 -26.74 -6.14 -5.04
C LYS A 81 -28.03 -6.90 -5.35
N LYS A 82 -28.16 -8.18 -4.95
CA LYS A 82 -29.41 -8.94 -5.15
C LYS A 82 -30.56 -8.45 -4.27
N SER A 83 -30.24 -7.85 -3.11
CA SER A 83 -31.21 -7.43 -2.11
C SER A 83 -31.39 -5.92 -1.99
N CYS A 84 -30.40 -5.15 -2.47
CA CYS A 84 -30.34 -3.70 -2.37
C CYS A 84 -30.38 -3.05 -3.76
N ASP A 85 -31.10 -1.93 -3.85
CA ASP A 85 -31.23 -1.16 -5.09
C ASP A 85 -30.01 -0.27 -5.33
N ARG A 86 -29.44 0.29 -4.26
CA ARG A 86 -28.24 1.14 -4.27
C ARG A 86 -27.21 0.59 -3.28
N VAL A 87 -25.95 0.50 -3.70
CA VAL A 87 -24.88 -0.07 -2.87
C VAL A 87 -23.69 0.89 -2.77
N PHE A 88 -23.28 1.17 -1.53
CA PHE A 88 -22.07 1.89 -1.17
C PHE A 88 -20.99 0.91 -0.75
N VAL A 89 -19.74 1.30 -0.94
CA VAL A 89 -18.57 0.49 -0.54
C VAL A 89 -17.75 1.29 0.44
N ALA A 90 -17.44 0.70 1.58
CA ALA A 90 -16.63 1.30 2.64
C ALA A 90 -15.42 0.40 2.93
N GLY A 91 -14.20 0.95 2.90
CA GLY A 91 -12.97 0.18 3.07
C GLY A 91 -12.03 0.80 4.09
N PHE A 92 -11.55 -0.02 5.04
CA PHE A 92 -10.60 0.37 6.06
C PHE A 92 -9.19 -0.18 5.75
N SER A 93 -8.16 0.68 5.71
CA SER A 93 -6.76 0.27 5.53
C SER A 93 -6.57 -0.51 4.20
N MET A 94 -6.09 -1.76 4.22
CA MET A 94 -6.08 -2.66 3.06
C MET A 94 -7.50 -2.83 2.46
N GLY A 95 -8.54 -2.80 3.29
CA GLY A 95 -9.92 -2.80 2.81
C GLY A 95 -10.22 -1.61 1.90
N GLY A 96 -9.55 -0.47 2.09
CA GLY A 96 -9.57 0.67 1.19
C GLY A 96 -8.95 0.35 -0.18
N SER A 97 -7.83 -0.36 -0.23
CA SER A 97 -7.24 -0.83 -1.51
C SER A 97 -8.17 -1.79 -2.26
N LEU A 98 -8.85 -2.69 -1.52
CA LEU A 98 -9.81 -3.63 -2.11
C LEU A 98 -11.09 -2.92 -2.57
N ALA A 99 -11.55 -1.91 -1.83
CA ALA A 99 -12.69 -1.06 -2.19
C ALA A 99 -12.38 -0.25 -3.47
N LEU A 100 -11.20 0.36 -3.55
CA LEU A 100 -10.72 1.02 -4.77
C LEU A 100 -10.71 0.04 -5.94
N ARG A 101 -10.12 -1.16 -5.76
CA ARG A 101 -10.07 -2.17 -6.81
C ARG A 101 -11.45 -2.62 -7.27
N LEU A 102 -12.41 -2.77 -6.36
CA LEU A 102 -13.80 -3.07 -6.71
C LEU A 102 -14.42 -1.95 -7.53
N CYS A 103 -14.24 -0.69 -7.14
CA CYS A 103 -14.76 0.47 -7.88
C CYS A 103 -14.07 0.66 -9.24
N GLN A 104 -12.78 0.36 -9.37
CA GLN A 104 -12.06 0.37 -10.64
C GLN A 104 -12.61 -0.66 -11.64
N ILE A 105 -13.14 -1.79 -11.17
CA ILE A 105 -13.68 -2.86 -12.03
C ILE A 105 -15.19 -2.73 -12.22
N ARG A 106 -15.92 -2.31 -11.18
CA ARG A 106 -17.39 -2.30 -11.11
C ARG A 106 -17.96 -0.93 -10.75
N GLY A 107 -17.23 0.14 -11.00
CA GLY A 107 -17.59 1.49 -10.54
C GLY A 107 -19.01 1.90 -10.92
N SER A 108 -19.50 1.56 -12.13
CA SER A 108 -20.86 1.85 -12.58
C SER A 108 -21.98 1.21 -11.74
N GLU A 109 -21.64 0.20 -10.93
CA GLU A 109 -22.59 -0.50 -10.04
C GLU A 109 -22.57 0.02 -8.60
N VAL A 110 -21.60 0.92 -8.27
CA VAL A 110 -21.38 1.48 -6.92
C VAL A 110 -21.86 2.93 -6.88
N GLU A 111 -22.62 3.28 -5.85
CA GLU A 111 -23.19 4.63 -5.69
C GLU A 111 -22.20 5.64 -5.11
N GLY A 112 -21.35 5.20 -4.18
CA GLY A 112 -20.33 6.01 -3.55
C GLY A 112 -19.33 5.16 -2.78
N LEU A 113 -18.13 5.69 -2.62
CA LEU A 113 -16.98 5.03 -1.99
C LEU A 113 -16.58 5.77 -0.71
N ILE A 114 -16.41 5.03 0.38
CA ILE A 114 -15.90 5.56 1.65
C ILE A 114 -14.56 4.88 1.95
N LEU A 115 -13.51 5.66 2.03
CA LEU A 115 -12.16 5.20 2.35
C LEU A 115 -11.76 5.70 3.73
N LEU A 116 -11.39 4.78 4.62
CA LEU A 116 -10.90 5.08 5.96
C LEU A 116 -9.45 4.64 6.09
N ASN A 117 -8.54 5.58 6.33
CA ASN A 117 -7.09 5.35 6.39
C ASN A 117 -6.63 4.40 5.28
N PRO A 118 -6.94 4.67 3.99
CA PRO A 118 -6.67 3.74 2.89
C PRO A 118 -5.17 3.49 2.77
N SER A 119 -4.81 2.22 2.56
CA SER A 119 -3.42 1.82 2.36
C SER A 119 -3.20 1.49 0.89
N ILE A 120 -2.54 2.35 0.13
CA ILE A 120 -2.27 2.17 -1.31
C ILE A 120 -0.79 2.06 -1.65
N HIS A 121 0.07 2.46 -0.71
CA HIS A 121 1.51 2.25 -0.79
C HIS A 121 2.15 2.23 0.61
N ASP A 122 3.41 1.81 0.67
CA ASP A 122 4.25 1.94 1.85
C ASP A 122 5.71 2.11 1.38
N ARG A 123 6.32 3.24 1.72
CA ARG A 123 7.66 3.62 1.24
C ARG A 123 8.81 3.05 2.08
N ARG A 124 8.51 2.31 3.16
CA ARG A 124 9.55 1.72 4.01
C ARG A 124 10.45 0.77 3.23
N PHE A 125 11.76 0.98 3.33
CA PHE A 125 12.77 0.22 2.57
C PHE A 125 12.65 -1.31 2.73
N ILE A 126 12.30 -1.76 3.93
CA ILE A 126 12.14 -3.19 4.22
C ILE A 126 11.12 -3.89 3.31
N LEU A 127 10.09 -3.17 2.86
CA LEU A 127 9.07 -3.71 1.97
C LEU A 127 9.59 -3.97 0.56
N LYS A 128 10.62 -3.24 0.12
CA LYS A 128 11.30 -3.51 -1.16
C LYS A 128 12.02 -4.86 -1.15
N LEU A 129 12.38 -5.36 0.03
CA LEU A 129 13.05 -6.65 0.21
C LEU A 129 12.06 -7.82 0.40
N THR A 130 10.78 -7.55 0.63
CA THR A 130 9.74 -8.57 0.87
C THR A 130 9.69 -9.66 -0.21
N PRO A 131 9.84 -9.36 -1.53
CA PRO A 131 9.83 -10.37 -2.57
C PRO A 131 10.90 -11.47 -2.41
N ILE A 132 12.00 -11.13 -1.74
CA ILE A 132 13.11 -12.05 -1.45
C ILE A 132 12.94 -12.66 -0.05
N LEU A 133 12.70 -11.81 0.96
CA LEU A 133 12.63 -12.23 2.37
C LEU A 133 11.51 -13.25 2.63
N LYS A 134 10.40 -13.19 1.92
CA LYS A 134 9.26 -14.12 2.05
C LYS A 134 9.60 -15.61 1.86
N TYR A 135 10.74 -15.92 1.21
CA TYR A 135 11.19 -17.29 1.01
C TYR A 135 12.00 -17.83 2.20
N PHE A 136 12.55 -16.94 3.02
CA PHE A 136 13.41 -17.29 4.15
C PHE A 136 12.74 -17.01 5.50
N ILE A 137 11.88 -16.00 5.55
CA ILE A 137 11.20 -15.55 6.78
C ILE A 137 9.69 -15.62 6.54
N PRO A 138 8.98 -16.50 7.25
CA PRO A 138 7.53 -16.66 7.04
C PRO A 138 6.71 -15.49 7.58
N SER A 139 7.17 -14.84 8.66
CA SER A 139 6.48 -13.69 9.27
C SER A 139 7.42 -12.86 10.15
N ILE A 140 7.11 -11.58 10.34
CA ILE A 140 7.80 -10.66 11.26
C ILE A 140 6.87 -10.29 12.41
N LYS A 141 7.44 -9.88 13.56
CA LYS A 141 6.63 -9.35 14.69
C LYS A 141 5.86 -8.12 14.24
N LYS A 142 4.60 -8.04 14.62
CA LYS A 142 3.76 -6.86 14.43
C LYS A 142 3.82 -6.00 15.68
N GLY A 143 3.83 -4.68 15.51
CA GLY A 143 3.68 -3.74 16.61
C GLY A 143 2.33 -3.87 17.33
N ALA A 144 2.15 -3.10 18.40
CA ALA A 144 0.88 -3.02 19.11
C ALA A 144 -0.25 -2.56 18.18
N THR A 145 -1.50 -2.78 18.61
CA THR A 145 -2.67 -2.23 17.92
C THR A 145 -2.62 -0.71 17.98
N ASP A 146 -2.75 -0.06 16.84
CA ASP A 146 -2.67 1.41 16.71
C ASP A 146 -4.05 2.03 17.00
N ILE A 147 -4.33 2.27 18.28
CA ILE A 147 -5.53 2.87 18.86
C ILE A 147 -5.09 3.79 19.99
N ALA A 148 -5.57 5.03 20.01
CA ALA A 148 -5.23 6.03 21.02
C ALA A 148 -5.96 5.76 22.35
N ALA A 149 -7.16 5.20 22.30
CA ALA A 149 -7.98 4.87 23.47
C ALA A 149 -7.27 3.86 24.38
N PRO A 150 -7.37 3.99 25.72
CA PRO A 150 -6.72 3.11 26.67
C PRO A 150 -7.27 1.67 26.61
N ASN A 151 -6.39 0.68 26.86
CA ASN A 151 -6.72 -0.75 26.87
C ASN A 151 -7.36 -1.25 25.56
N PRO A 152 -6.73 -1.00 24.40
CA PRO A 152 -7.31 -1.39 23.13
C PRO A 152 -7.53 -2.91 23.05
N PRO A 153 -8.64 -3.34 22.46
CA PRO A 153 -8.91 -4.75 22.29
C PRO A 153 -7.90 -5.37 21.29
N LYS A 154 -7.50 -6.62 21.56
CA LYS A 154 -6.57 -7.36 20.67
C LYS A 154 -7.36 -7.96 19.50
N HIS A 155 -7.26 -7.35 18.31
CA HIS A 155 -8.03 -7.74 17.12
C HIS A 155 -7.16 -8.18 15.95
N SER A 156 -5.86 -8.34 16.13
CA SER A 156 -4.95 -8.73 15.05
C SER A 156 -3.98 -9.82 15.51
N TYR A 157 -3.42 -10.52 14.55
CA TYR A 157 -2.30 -11.42 14.84
C TYR A 157 -1.11 -10.63 15.37
N GLY A 158 -0.35 -11.18 16.31
CA GLY A 158 0.90 -10.56 16.76
C GLY A 158 2.04 -10.63 15.72
N ARG A 159 1.75 -11.04 14.51
CA ARG A 159 2.72 -11.26 13.42
C ARG A 159 2.16 -10.82 12.07
N THR A 160 3.05 -10.35 11.20
CA THR A 160 2.77 -10.00 9.81
C THR A 160 3.35 -11.06 8.90
N PRO A 161 2.53 -11.84 8.15
CA PRO A 161 3.00 -12.88 7.25
C PRO A 161 3.59 -12.26 5.96
N LEU A 162 4.80 -12.69 5.57
CA LEU A 162 5.55 -12.00 4.49
C LEU A 162 5.08 -12.36 3.09
N LYS A 163 4.55 -13.57 2.84
CA LYS A 163 3.97 -13.90 1.53
C LYS A 163 2.71 -13.09 1.27
N ALA A 164 1.83 -12.98 2.28
CA ALA A 164 0.64 -12.17 2.20
C ALA A 164 0.98 -10.67 2.05
N LEU A 165 2.00 -10.17 2.76
CA LEU A 165 2.46 -8.79 2.63
C LEU A 165 3.00 -8.49 1.22
N ASP A 166 3.75 -9.43 0.60
CA ASP A 166 4.19 -9.29 -0.78
C ASP A 166 3.00 -9.28 -1.76
N SER A 167 1.95 -10.05 -1.45
CA SER A 167 0.71 -10.03 -2.23
C SER A 167 -0.04 -8.69 -2.07
N LEU A 168 -0.10 -8.13 -0.87
CA LEU A 168 -0.67 -6.81 -0.61
C LEU A 168 0.06 -5.71 -1.40
N ARG A 169 1.40 -5.76 -1.47
CA ARG A 169 2.18 -4.83 -2.29
C ARG A 169 1.76 -4.84 -3.77
N LYS A 170 1.42 -6.00 -4.32
CA LYS A 170 0.92 -6.10 -5.70
C LYS A 170 -0.47 -5.49 -5.86
N LEU A 171 -1.34 -5.64 -4.85
CA LEU A 171 -2.63 -4.95 -4.83
C LEU A 171 -2.45 -3.44 -4.80
N TRP A 172 -1.55 -2.92 -3.95
CA TRP A 172 -1.24 -1.49 -3.90
C TRP A 172 -0.83 -0.93 -5.26
N GLN A 173 0.11 -1.60 -5.94
CA GLN A 173 0.56 -1.17 -7.27
C GLN A 173 -0.58 -1.07 -8.29
N LEU A 174 -1.55 -1.99 -8.22
CA LEU A 174 -2.71 -1.96 -9.11
C LEU A 174 -3.70 -0.87 -8.69
N ALA A 175 -4.00 -0.76 -7.40
CA ALA A 175 -4.95 0.21 -6.87
C ALA A 175 -4.47 1.66 -7.11
N GLU A 176 -3.18 1.92 -6.87
CA GLU A 176 -2.55 3.23 -7.08
C GLU A 176 -2.49 3.60 -8.58
N ARG A 177 -2.06 2.67 -9.44
CA ARG A 177 -1.96 2.89 -10.89
C ARG A 177 -3.29 3.27 -11.51
N ASP A 178 -4.38 2.64 -11.08
CA ASP A 178 -5.69 2.74 -11.68
C ASP A 178 -6.62 3.74 -10.94
N LEU A 179 -6.08 4.65 -10.09
CA LEU A 179 -6.86 5.66 -9.35
C LEU A 179 -7.71 6.55 -10.24
N TYR A 180 -7.21 6.90 -11.42
CA TYR A 180 -7.91 7.72 -12.40
C TYR A 180 -9.25 7.12 -12.90
N LEU A 181 -9.49 5.81 -12.69
CA LEU A 181 -10.76 5.16 -13.02
C LEU A 181 -11.87 5.42 -11.99
N ILE A 182 -11.58 6.11 -10.90
CA ILE A 182 -12.55 6.42 -9.85
C ILE A 182 -13.24 7.75 -10.17
N ASP A 183 -14.45 7.69 -10.67
CA ASP A 183 -15.29 8.81 -11.10
C ASP A 183 -16.54 9.04 -10.23
N LEU A 184 -16.84 8.11 -9.32
CA LEU A 184 -17.98 8.17 -8.40
C LEU A 184 -17.67 9.07 -7.20
N PRO A 185 -18.71 9.55 -6.46
CA PRO A 185 -18.49 10.30 -5.21
C PRO A 185 -17.65 9.52 -4.21
N VAL A 186 -16.65 10.18 -3.63
CA VAL A 186 -15.72 9.56 -2.67
C VAL A 186 -15.64 10.37 -1.39
N MET A 187 -15.75 9.68 -0.25
CA MET A 187 -15.32 10.20 1.04
C MET A 187 -13.96 9.60 1.39
N VAL A 188 -12.95 10.45 1.61
CA VAL A 188 -11.63 10.05 2.09
C VAL A 188 -11.48 10.55 3.52
N ALA A 189 -11.48 9.61 4.46
CA ALA A 189 -11.38 9.88 5.89
C ALA A 189 -10.06 9.32 6.43
N TYR A 190 -9.28 10.13 7.15
CA TYR A 190 -7.99 9.70 7.65
C TYR A 190 -7.59 10.39 8.96
N SER A 191 -6.77 9.69 9.75
CA SER A 191 -6.17 10.24 10.96
C SER A 191 -4.79 10.84 10.64
N ILE A 192 -4.55 12.06 11.12
CA ILE A 192 -3.22 12.70 11.04
C ILE A 192 -2.20 12.04 11.97
N ASN A 193 -2.66 11.27 12.95
CA ASN A 193 -1.85 10.56 13.93
C ASN A 193 -1.77 9.05 13.64
N ASP A 194 -1.97 8.62 12.40
CA ASP A 194 -1.86 7.22 11.98
C ASP A 194 -0.39 6.77 11.95
N HIS A 195 -0.02 5.75 12.77
CA HIS A 195 1.34 5.19 12.81
C HIS A 195 1.48 3.91 11.97
N ALA A 196 0.38 3.38 11.43
CA ALA A 196 0.37 2.16 10.62
C ALA A 196 0.41 2.46 9.12
N VAL A 197 -0.36 3.45 8.68
CA VAL A 197 -0.45 3.92 7.29
C VAL A 197 -0.20 5.42 7.27
N ASP A 198 0.79 5.85 6.49
CA ASP A 198 1.10 7.26 6.34
C ASP A 198 -0.11 8.00 5.75
N PRO A 199 -0.58 9.11 6.35
CA PRO A 199 -1.66 9.95 5.81
C PRO A 199 -1.45 10.39 4.35
N GLU A 200 -0.20 10.41 3.87
CA GLU A 200 0.13 10.65 2.45
C GLU A 200 -0.62 9.71 1.50
N ASN A 201 -0.98 8.50 1.95
CA ASN A 201 -1.81 7.58 1.15
C ASN A 201 -3.17 8.18 0.80
N SER A 202 -3.80 8.88 1.76
CA SER A 202 -5.08 9.55 1.55
C SER A 202 -4.95 10.74 0.60
N MET A 203 -3.89 11.54 0.74
CA MET A 203 -3.59 12.64 -0.19
C MET A 203 -3.36 12.10 -1.61
N THR A 204 -2.57 11.02 -1.75
CA THR A 204 -2.34 10.38 -3.06
C THR A 204 -3.66 9.93 -3.70
N VAL A 205 -4.63 9.40 -2.92
CA VAL A 205 -5.95 9.06 -3.46
C VAL A 205 -6.67 10.32 -3.94
N ILE A 206 -6.77 11.36 -3.10
CA ILE A 206 -7.49 12.60 -3.41
C ILE A 206 -6.92 13.25 -4.69
N ASP A 207 -5.60 13.30 -4.82
CA ASP A 207 -4.92 13.98 -5.92
C ASP A 207 -4.99 13.23 -7.26
N ASN A 208 -5.30 11.93 -7.25
CA ASN A 208 -5.22 11.09 -8.46
C ASN A 208 -6.53 10.43 -8.88
N ILE A 209 -7.63 10.58 -8.15
CA ILE A 209 -8.94 10.10 -8.58
C ILE A 209 -9.61 11.13 -9.49
N PHE A 210 -10.47 10.65 -10.39
CA PHE A 210 -11.22 11.49 -11.35
C PHE A 210 -12.60 11.90 -10.82
N SER A 211 -12.88 11.62 -9.54
CA SER A 211 -14.13 12.04 -8.90
C SER A 211 -14.23 13.56 -8.84
N VAL A 212 -15.40 14.09 -9.20
CA VAL A 212 -15.71 15.53 -9.07
C VAL A 212 -16.18 15.91 -7.66
N ASP A 213 -16.69 14.95 -6.91
CA ASP A 213 -17.22 15.13 -5.57
C ASP A 213 -16.44 14.31 -4.55
N ILE A 214 -15.46 14.96 -3.93
CA ILE A 214 -14.62 14.39 -2.89
C ILE A 214 -14.94 15.06 -1.56
N ARG A 215 -15.34 14.24 -0.56
CA ARG A 215 -15.44 14.69 0.84
C ARG A 215 -14.22 14.24 1.61
N GLU A 216 -13.42 15.18 2.06
CA GLU A 216 -12.30 14.94 2.95
C GLU A 216 -12.72 15.04 4.41
N VAL A 217 -12.32 14.06 5.25
CA VAL A 217 -12.60 14.06 6.71
C VAL A 217 -11.29 13.75 7.45
N VAL A 218 -10.90 14.64 8.34
CA VAL A 218 -9.64 14.53 9.10
C VAL A 218 -9.95 14.23 10.57
N PHE A 219 -9.30 13.19 11.12
CA PHE A 219 -9.38 12.80 12.53
C PHE A 219 -8.13 13.24 13.28
N GLU A 220 -8.32 13.96 14.39
CA GLU A 220 -7.21 14.52 15.18
C GLU A 220 -6.94 13.74 16.47
N ASN A 221 -7.91 12.96 16.96
CA ASN A 221 -7.84 12.31 18.27
C ASN A 221 -7.62 10.80 18.20
N SER A 222 -7.78 10.21 17.03
CA SER A 222 -7.64 8.78 16.81
C SER A 222 -6.34 8.43 16.11
N TYR A 223 -5.90 7.17 16.27
CA TYR A 223 -4.83 6.59 15.48
C TYR A 223 -5.41 5.80 14.28
N HIS A 224 -4.73 4.73 13.85
CA HIS A 224 -5.12 4.00 12.64
C HIS A 224 -6.55 3.42 12.69
N ASN A 225 -6.94 2.82 13.82
CA ASN A 225 -8.21 2.06 13.93
C ASN A 225 -9.36 2.92 14.47
N VAL A 226 -9.74 3.96 13.73
CA VAL A 226 -10.77 4.94 14.10
C VAL A 226 -12.10 4.31 14.56
N PRO A 227 -12.62 3.19 13.95
CA PRO A 227 -13.90 2.61 14.42
C PRO A 227 -13.90 2.11 15.87
N LEU A 228 -12.71 1.96 16.48
CA LEU A 228 -12.51 1.51 17.86
C LEU A 228 -11.84 2.59 18.72
N ASP A 229 -11.78 3.83 18.25
CA ASP A 229 -11.06 4.93 18.86
C ASP A 229 -11.95 6.16 19.10
N TYR A 230 -11.36 7.26 19.51
CA TYR A 230 -12.06 8.47 19.97
C TYR A 230 -12.96 9.14 18.91
N ASP A 231 -12.56 9.12 17.63
CA ASP A 231 -13.31 9.76 16.55
C ASP A 231 -14.35 8.83 15.88
N ALA A 232 -14.69 7.68 16.50
CA ALA A 232 -15.64 6.73 15.93
C ALA A 232 -17.02 7.36 15.67
N ASP A 233 -17.50 8.24 16.54
CA ASP A 233 -18.78 8.93 16.38
C ASP A 233 -18.74 9.96 15.24
N LEU A 234 -17.62 10.65 15.06
CA LEU A 234 -17.41 11.55 13.92
C LEU A 234 -17.38 10.76 12.61
N LEU A 235 -16.64 9.64 12.55
CA LEU A 235 -16.64 8.74 11.40
C LEU A 235 -18.06 8.29 11.04
N ASN A 236 -18.84 7.87 12.03
CA ASN A 236 -20.22 7.42 11.85
C ASN A 236 -21.10 8.54 11.27
N THR A 237 -20.99 9.74 11.82
CA THR A 237 -21.77 10.90 11.40
C THR A 237 -21.44 11.32 9.97
N GLU A 238 -20.16 11.47 9.66
CA GLU A 238 -19.70 11.88 8.32
C GLU A 238 -20.02 10.83 7.26
N SER A 239 -19.89 9.54 7.59
CA SER A 239 -20.27 8.44 6.69
C SER A 239 -21.77 8.47 6.36
N LYS A 240 -22.64 8.75 7.35
CA LYS A 240 -24.08 8.91 7.15
C LYS A 240 -24.38 10.10 6.26
N LEU A 241 -23.83 11.28 6.58
CA LEU A 241 -24.04 12.50 5.81
C LEU A 241 -23.58 12.35 4.35
N PHE A 242 -22.44 11.71 4.13
CA PHE A 242 -21.96 11.42 2.79
C PHE A 242 -22.96 10.56 2.00
N ILE A 243 -23.45 9.46 2.58
CA ILE A 243 -24.45 8.60 1.92
C ILE A 243 -25.73 9.38 1.63
N GLU A 244 -26.24 10.18 2.57
CA GLU A 244 -27.45 10.98 2.40
C GLU A 244 -27.28 12.03 1.29
N ASP A 245 -26.13 12.68 1.17
CA ASP A 245 -25.83 13.65 0.12
C ASP A 245 -25.75 13.01 -1.27
N VAL A 246 -25.15 11.82 -1.38
CA VAL A 246 -25.18 11.06 -2.64
C VAL A 246 -26.60 10.63 -3.00
N LEU A 247 -27.38 10.15 -2.02
CA LEU A 247 -28.77 9.71 -2.25
C LEU A 247 -29.70 10.84 -2.67
N SER A 248 -29.47 12.06 -2.15
CA SER A 248 -30.24 13.26 -2.48
C SER A 248 -29.79 13.93 -3.79
N GLY A 249 -28.68 13.50 -4.37
CA GLY A 249 -28.09 14.09 -5.57
C GLY A 249 -27.29 15.36 -5.32
N ASN A 250 -26.94 15.66 -4.07
CA ASN A 250 -26.04 16.76 -3.71
C ASN A 250 -24.59 16.48 -4.11
N LEU A 251 -24.21 15.18 -4.11
CA LEU A 251 -22.94 14.68 -4.62
C LEU A 251 -23.24 13.76 -5.81
N GLN A 252 -22.51 13.94 -6.90
CA GLN A 252 -22.78 13.28 -8.17
C GLN A 252 -21.53 12.58 -8.72
N ARG A 253 -21.75 11.60 -9.59
CA ARG A 253 -20.69 11.02 -10.39
C ARG A 253 -20.18 12.03 -11.41
N GLY A 254 -18.89 12.04 -11.65
CA GLY A 254 -18.27 12.75 -12.77
C GLY A 254 -18.80 12.26 -14.13
N PRO A 255 -18.48 12.95 -15.22
CA PRO A 255 -18.79 12.47 -16.55
C PRO A 255 -18.14 11.10 -16.78
N ASP A 256 -18.83 10.23 -17.53
CA ASP A 256 -18.29 8.90 -17.88
C ASP A 256 -16.88 9.05 -18.45
N PHE A 257 -15.91 8.51 -17.72
CA PHE A 257 -14.51 8.53 -18.13
C PHE A 257 -14.31 7.45 -19.22
N LYS A 258 -13.86 7.89 -20.40
CA LYS A 258 -13.37 6.99 -21.43
C LYS A 258 -11.84 7.13 -21.49
N GLU A 259 -11.14 6.01 -21.50
CA GLU A 259 -9.68 5.97 -21.63
C GLU A 259 -9.20 6.77 -22.87
N THR A 260 -10.05 6.85 -23.92
CA THR A 260 -9.85 7.70 -25.08
C THR A 260 -9.79 9.19 -24.73
N ASP A 261 -10.52 9.64 -23.69
CA ASP A 261 -10.60 11.07 -23.34
C ASP A 261 -9.28 11.57 -22.74
N LEU A 262 -8.52 10.71 -22.02
CA LEU A 262 -7.15 11.03 -21.56
C LEU A 262 -6.15 11.11 -22.71
N VAL A 263 -6.22 10.13 -23.63
CA VAL A 263 -5.34 10.11 -24.81
C VAL A 263 -5.61 11.33 -25.68
N ASP A 264 -6.86 11.70 -25.88
CA ASP A 264 -7.25 12.89 -26.65
C ASP A 264 -6.83 14.18 -25.94
N ALA A 265 -7.04 14.28 -24.61
CA ALA A 265 -6.62 15.47 -23.82
C ALA A 265 -5.09 15.60 -23.75
N GLU A 266 -4.37 14.50 -23.60
CA GLU A 266 -2.89 14.50 -23.60
C GLU A 266 -2.36 14.81 -24.99
N PHE A 267 -2.97 14.27 -26.04
CA PHE A 267 -2.66 14.59 -27.43
C PHE A 267 -2.92 16.06 -27.74
N ASP A 268 -4.09 16.61 -27.37
CA ASP A 268 -4.42 18.02 -27.55
C ASP A 268 -3.48 18.96 -26.78
N SER A 269 -3.07 18.55 -25.57
CA SER A 269 -2.07 19.28 -24.77
C SER A 269 -0.70 19.31 -25.45
N ILE A 270 -0.27 18.19 -26.02
CA ILE A 270 0.98 18.08 -26.78
C ILE A 270 0.89 18.92 -28.05
N ILE A 271 -0.20 18.82 -28.81
CA ILE A 271 -0.40 19.58 -30.05
C ILE A 271 -0.50 21.08 -29.78
N SER A 272 -1.19 21.51 -28.73
CA SER A 272 -1.29 22.95 -28.37
C SER A 272 0.03 23.54 -27.91
N GLY A 273 0.92 22.70 -27.34
CA GLY A 273 2.29 23.08 -26.97
C GLY A 273 3.28 23.08 -28.14
N LEU A 274 2.95 22.43 -29.26
CA LEU A 274 3.72 22.42 -30.48
C LEU A 274 3.29 23.62 -31.34
N SER A 275 4.02 24.73 -31.31
CA SER A 275 3.92 25.75 -32.36
C SER A 275 4.50 25.13 -33.64
N LEU A 276 3.66 24.48 -34.44
CA LEU A 276 4.05 24.01 -35.77
C LEU A 276 4.17 25.25 -36.66
N ASP A 277 5.41 25.69 -36.85
CA ASP A 277 5.70 26.62 -37.94
C ASP A 277 5.59 25.85 -39.26
N GLU A 278 4.48 26.04 -39.96
CA GLU A 278 4.18 25.37 -41.23
C GLU A 278 5.21 25.71 -42.36
N SER A 279 6.21 26.54 -42.07
CA SER A 279 7.20 27.00 -43.06
C SER A 279 8.45 26.14 -43.18
N ALA A 280 8.63 25.09 -42.37
CA ALA A 280 9.85 24.29 -42.41
C ALA A 280 9.59 22.74 -42.32
N PRO A 281 9.02 22.09 -43.35
CA PRO A 281 8.75 20.68 -43.29
C PRO A 281 9.93 19.74 -43.58
N THR A 282 11.11 20.24 -43.91
CA THR A 282 12.20 19.37 -44.44
C THR A 282 13.47 19.34 -43.61
N THR A 283 13.62 20.17 -42.59
CA THR A 283 14.91 20.37 -41.90
C THR A 283 15.23 19.28 -40.90
N TYR A 284 14.22 18.66 -40.31
CA TYR A 284 14.46 17.66 -39.19
C TYR A 284 14.88 16.30 -39.71
N LEU A 285 14.38 15.86 -40.86
CA LEU A 285 14.78 14.58 -41.46
C LEU A 285 16.17 14.68 -42.10
N ASP A 286 16.52 15.84 -42.68
CA ASP A 286 17.84 16.10 -43.25
C ASP A 286 18.91 16.29 -42.16
N GLU A 287 18.56 16.76 -40.96
CA GLU A 287 19.48 16.79 -39.79
C GLU A 287 19.73 15.41 -39.18
N LEU A 288 18.74 14.50 -39.21
CA LEU A 288 18.91 13.14 -38.71
C LEU A 288 19.86 12.28 -39.57
N ASP A 289 19.88 12.52 -40.88
CA ASP A 289 20.79 11.81 -41.80
C ASP A 289 22.25 12.31 -41.71
N ASN A 290 22.46 13.50 -41.15
CA ASN A 290 23.77 14.09 -40.91
C ASN A 290 24.33 13.92 -39.51
N PHE A 291 23.62 13.21 -38.60
CA PHE A 291 24.19 12.80 -37.31
C PHE A 291 25.20 11.67 -37.56
N ASP A 292 26.45 12.06 -37.84
CA ASP A 292 27.59 11.15 -37.89
C ASP A 292 27.61 10.23 -36.64
N GLU A 293 27.84 8.94 -36.84
CA GLU A 293 28.01 7.92 -35.81
C GLU A 293 29.07 8.26 -34.74
N VAL A 294 29.84 9.34 -34.97
CA VAL A 294 30.96 9.78 -34.14
C VAL A 294 30.51 10.42 -32.81
N ASN A 295 29.27 10.89 -32.69
CA ASN A 295 28.77 11.56 -31.48
C ASN A 295 27.84 10.70 -30.62
N ARG A 296 27.79 9.40 -30.80
CA ARG A 296 27.10 8.53 -29.83
C ARG A 296 27.80 8.63 -28.49
N PHE A 297 27.07 9.15 -27.47
CA PHE A 297 27.47 9.01 -26.07
C PHE A 297 27.63 7.53 -25.77
N ILE A 298 28.88 7.09 -25.68
CA ILE A 298 29.21 5.78 -25.15
C ILE A 298 29.25 5.93 -23.64
N PRO A 299 28.25 5.41 -22.90
CA PRO A 299 28.30 5.47 -21.44
C PRO A 299 29.59 4.81 -20.98
N PRO A 300 30.33 5.42 -20.04
CA PRO A 300 31.55 4.82 -19.54
C PRO A 300 31.22 3.41 -19.02
N ASN A 301 31.89 2.43 -19.57
CA ASN A 301 31.70 1.03 -19.15
C ASN A 301 31.97 0.96 -17.63
N PRO A 302 30.98 0.66 -16.77
CA PRO A 302 31.20 0.65 -15.35
C PRO A 302 32.29 -0.40 -15.08
N ARG A 303 33.47 0.06 -14.67
CA ARG A 303 34.50 -0.85 -14.21
C ARG A 303 33.98 -1.52 -12.96
N TRP A 304 33.46 -2.75 -13.09
CA TRP A 304 33.12 -3.56 -11.94
C TRP A 304 34.34 -3.63 -11.04
N LEU A 305 34.20 -3.21 -9.81
CA LEU A 305 35.24 -3.27 -8.80
C LEU A 305 35.76 -4.72 -8.76
N LYS A 306 36.95 -4.96 -9.31
CA LYS A 306 37.62 -6.24 -9.19
C LYS A 306 38.09 -6.39 -7.75
N LEU A 307 37.18 -6.84 -6.89
CA LEU A 307 37.49 -7.16 -5.51
C LEU A 307 38.43 -8.39 -5.50
N ASP A 308 39.53 -8.29 -4.80
CA ASP A 308 40.37 -9.47 -4.53
C ASP A 308 39.70 -10.42 -3.50
N GLN A 309 40.31 -11.57 -3.26
CA GLN A 309 39.73 -12.60 -2.42
C GLN A 309 39.47 -12.12 -0.98
N THR A 310 40.32 -11.29 -0.42
CA THR A 310 40.19 -10.72 0.94
C THR A 310 39.07 -9.71 0.99
N GLN A 311 38.98 -8.85 -0.03
CA GLN A 311 37.88 -7.85 -0.12
C GLN A 311 36.52 -8.53 -0.28
N ARG A 312 36.44 -9.62 -1.08
CA ARG A 312 35.21 -10.43 -1.20
C ARG A 312 34.84 -11.07 0.12
N ALA A 313 35.80 -11.63 0.85
CA ALA A 313 35.54 -12.22 2.17
C ALA A 313 35.08 -11.17 3.19
N SER A 314 35.71 -10.00 3.24
CA SER A 314 35.30 -8.90 4.13
C SER A 314 33.92 -8.36 3.77
N ALA A 315 33.61 -8.19 2.49
CA ALA A 315 32.29 -7.77 2.03
C ALA A 315 31.22 -8.83 2.35
N ALA A 316 31.53 -10.11 2.18
CA ALA A 316 30.62 -11.20 2.54
C ALA A 316 30.38 -11.27 4.06
N ALA A 317 31.42 -11.08 4.90
CA ALA A 317 31.29 -11.03 6.34
C ALA A 317 30.45 -9.82 6.79
N PHE A 318 30.66 -8.64 6.19
CA PHE A 318 29.88 -7.44 6.47
C PHE A 318 28.39 -7.63 6.13
N ILE A 319 28.12 -8.14 4.91
CA ILE A 319 26.74 -8.42 4.46
C ILE A 319 26.08 -9.49 5.33
N GLY A 320 26.80 -10.58 5.64
CA GLY A 320 26.32 -11.64 6.53
C GLY A 320 25.96 -11.13 7.92
N SER A 321 26.79 -10.23 8.49
CA SER A 321 26.53 -9.60 9.78
C SER A 321 25.28 -8.70 9.74
N ALA A 322 25.11 -7.94 8.67
CA ALA A 322 23.93 -7.10 8.47
C ALA A 322 22.66 -7.94 8.34
N ILE A 323 22.73 -9.03 7.59
CA ILE A 323 21.61 -9.98 7.44
C ILE A 323 21.29 -10.64 8.78
N TYR A 324 22.31 -11.08 9.54
CA TYR A 324 22.09 -11.68 10.86
C TYR A 324 21.44 -10.71 11.83
N LEU A 325 21.92 -9.44 11.88
CA LEU A 325 21.34 -8.40 12.73
C LEU A 325 19.88 -8.12 12.35
N LEU A 326 19.59 -8.09 11.05
CA LEU A 326 18.23 -7.92 10.54
C LEU A 326 17.33 -9.10 10.99
N LEU A 327 17.81 -10.33 10.86
CA LEU A 327 17.10 -11.52 11.32
C LEU A 327 16.87 -11.48 12.85
N TYR A 328 17.87 -11.13 13.61
CA TYR A 328 17.79 -11.00 15.06
C TYR A 328 16.75 -9.95 15.49
N THR A 329 16.69 -8.81 14.81
CA THR A 329 15.74 -7.73 15.17
C THR A 329 14.31 -7.97 14.68
N LEU A 330 14.13 -8.69 13.59
CA LEU A 330 12.80 -8.90 12.96
C LEU A 330 12.12 -10.22 13.33
N THR A 331 12.87 -11.18 13.91
CA THR A 331 12.37 -12.51 14.23
C THR A 331 12.73 -12.88 15.67
N ASP A 332 12.21 -14.02 16.17
CA ASP A 332 12.61 -14.60 17.45
C ASP A 332 13.89 -15.44 17.34
N PHE A 333 14.77 -15.11 16.39
CA PHE A 333 16.01 -15.83 16.15
C PHE A 333 17.09 -15.38 17.16
N GLU A 334 17.16 -16.07 18.29
CA GLU A 334 18.04 -15.69 19.42
C GLU A 334 19.15 -16.71 19.70
N ILE A 335 19.57 -17.52 18.72
CA ILE A 335 20.50 -18.65 18.96
C ILE A 335 21.82 -18.19 19.60
N PHE A 336 22.36 -17.06 19.20
CA PHE A 336 23.67 -16.54 19.69
C PHE A 336 23.62 -15.04 20.11
N GLY A 337 22.43 -14.48 20.31
CA GLY A 337 22.26 -13.04 20.60
C GLY A 337 22.79 -12.14 19.47
N VAL A 338 23.21 -10.92 19.79
CA VAL A 338 23.75 -9.93 18.83
C VAL A 338 25.22 -10.17 18.47
N TRP A 339 25.95 -10.98 19.21
CA TRP A 339 27.39 -11.10 19.10
C TRP A 339 27.92 -11.54 17.74
N PRO A 340 27.32 -12.48 17.00
CA PRO A 340 27.79 -12.84 15.66
C PRO A 340 27.77 -11.66 14.69
N ALA A 341 26.76 -10.79 14.76
CA ALA A 341 26.71 -9.58 13.94
C ALA A 341 27.84 -8.61 14.33
N VAL A 342 28.00 -8.34 15.62
CA VAL A 342 29.03 -7.41 16.14
C VAL A 342 30.43 -7.89 15.74
N LEU A 343 30.76 -9.16 15.95
CA LEU A 343 32.08 -9.71 15.60
C LEU A 343 32.33 -9.69 14.09
N GLY A 344 31.35 -9.99 13.28
CA GLY A 344 31.48 -9.95 11.83
C GLY A 344 31.66 -8.53 11.29
N PHE A 345 30.95 -7.53 11.85
CA PHE A 345 31.15 -6.11 11.52
C PHE A 345 32.56 -5.64 11.91
N LEU A 346 32.96 -5.87 13.16
CA LEU A 346 34.27 -5.45 13.65
C LEU A 346 35.42 -6.10 12.86
N GLY A 347 35.31 -7.41 12.57
CA GLY A 347 36.30 -8.12 11.77
C GLY A 347 36.39 -7.58 10.35
N SER A 348 35.26 -7.24 9.72
CA SER A 348 35.23 -6.67 8.37
C SER A 348 35.87 -5.28 8.34
N ILE A 349 35.55 -4.42 9.29
CA ILE A 349 36.11 -3.07 9.42
C ILE A 349 37.61 -3.13 9.71
N ALA A 350 38.04 -3.99 10.66
CA ALA A 350 39.45 -4.17 10.99
C ALA A 350 40.27 -4.63 9.76
N THR A 351 39.72 -5.53 8.94
CA THR A 351 40.39 -5.99 7.71
C THR A 351 40.55 -4.87 6.70
N ILE A 352 39.52 -4.02 6.55
CA ILE A 352 39.56 -2.86 5.63
C ILE A 352 40.61 -1.85 6.12
N ILE A 353 40.61 -1.49 7.40
CA ILE A 353 41.54 -0.52 7.99
C ILE A 353 42.99 -1.04 7.86
N TRP A 354 43.24 -2.29 8.27
CA TRP A 354 44.57 -2.90 8.21
C TRP A 354 45.15 -2.86 6.79
N ARG A 355 44.32 -3.12 5.81
CA ARG A 355 44.73 -3.13 4.40
C ARG A 355 44.97 -1.73 3.84
N THR A 356 44.15 -0.74 4.25
CA THR A 356 44.34 0.66 3.84
C THR A 356 45.64 1.20 4.41
N ALA A 357 45.97 0.87 5.65
CA ALA A 357 47.23 1.23 6.28
C ALA A 357 48.41 0.60 5.51
N ARG A 358 48.34 -0.68 5.20
CA ARG A 358 49.43 -1.38 4.49
C ARG A 358 49.64 -0.88 3.04
N LYS A 359 48.59 -0.42 2.37
CA LYS A 359 48.72 0.16 1.04
C LYS A 359 49.40 1.53 1.03
N ASN A 360 49.30 2.26 2.13
CA ASN A 360 50.02 3.54 2.34
C ASN A 360 51.52 3.31 2.55
N ASP A 361 51.90 2.27 3.30
CA ASP A 361 53.33 1.89 3.48
C ASP A 361 54.00 1.53 2.14
N ASP A 362 53.30 0.84 1.22
CA ASP A 362 53.84 0.50 -0.09
C ASP A 362 53.96 1.72 -1.04
N LEU A 363 53.31 2.85 -0.73
CA LEU A 363 53.40 4.10 -1.49
C LEU A 363 54.51 5.04 -1.01
N GLU A 364 54.98 4.88 0.25
CA GLU A 364 56.07 5.68 0.80
C GLU A 364 57.46 5.10 0.44
N ASP A 365 57.55 3.81 0.03
CA ASP A 365 58.84 3.14 -0.34
C ASP A 365 59.18 3.21 -1.86
N GLY A 366 58.42 3.99 -2.63
CA GLY A 366 58.54 4.15 -4.06
C GLY A 366 59.18 5.48 -4.48
N SER A 367 60.49 5.58 -4.25
CA SER A 367 61.45 6.26 -5.13
C SER A 367 61.29 7.75 -5.41
N ILE A 368 62.07 8.50 -4.78
CA ILE A 368 62.83 9.60 -5.36
C ILE A 368 63.89 8.98 -6.32
N LEU A 369 63.71 9.17 -7.63
CA LEU A 369 64.72 9.37 -8.66
C LEU A 369 64.10 10.10 -9.83
#